data_ec02895934dc8febfe54dadbd0ab8bc2
#
_entry.id   ec02895934dc8febfe54dadbd0ab8bc2
#
_cell.length_a   1.000
_cell.length_b   1.000
_cell.length_c   1.000
_cell.angle_alpha   90.00
_cell.angle_beta   90.00
_cell.angle_gamma   90.00
#
_symmetry.space_group_name_H-M   'P 1'
#
loop_
_entity.id
_entity.type
_entity.pdbx_description
1 polymer ?
#
loop_
_entity_poly.entity_id
_entity_poly.type
_entity_poly.pdbx_seq_one_letter_code
_entity_poly.pdbx_strand_id
1 'polypeptide(L)'
;MLKLMGFYAPRNLKIVRGEGQYVWDDAGRRYLDCHTGHGVAFLGHRNPIVVEEIRNQLEKIMVLSPVFDSDLKDEVIRLLEKILPRHLTHFYLLNSGSEAVELSLKLARRITGRRRFISFINGFHGRTMGALAMTWNPSYRRDYDPFPWEVEFLPYNDAGAVERAVDERTAGVIVEPVQGEGGLSAATPEFLKAIRDRCDAAGALMIIDEVQSGFGRTGVLWAYQRSGVEPDILVAGKSIGGGFPVSITVVREEVGGKIDVGAHGSTHGGNPLALAALKGGIRALLEDRVVEKAAEAGELMGRMLEKVASDNPESVRGVRGLGLMRGLELRWNPAPCIQELQSRGVLALRAGLTVLR
;
A
#
# COMPACT_ATOMS: atom_id res chain seq x y z
N MET A 1 -15.26 0.33 33.50
CA MET A 1 -14.05 0.91 32.88
C MET A 1 -14.04 0.52 31.39
N LEU A 2 -13.90 1.49 30.49
CA LEU A 2 -13.81 1.22 29.03
C LEU A 2 -12.51 0.50 28.70
N LYS A 3 -12.56 -0.45 27.75
CA LYS A 3 -11.39 -1.18 27.26
C LYS A 3 -11.32 -1.10 25.75
N LEU A 4 -10.11 -0.88 25.21
CA LEU A 4 -9.86 -0.97 23.80
C LEU A 4 -9.98 -2.43 23.33
N MET A 5 -10.64 -2.67 22.19
CA MET A 5 -10.70 -4.01 21.59
C MET A 5 -9.32 -4.46 21.14
N GLY A 6 -8.91 -5.65 21.53
CA GLY A 6 -7.56 -6.20 21.34
C GLY A 6 -7.34 -6.87 19.99
N PHE A 7 -7.49 -6.14 18.88
CA PHE A 7 -7.24 -6.69 17.53
C PHE A 7 -5.77 -6.93 17.21
N TYR A 8 -4.86 -6.33 17.97
CA TYR A 8 -3.41 -6.52 17.83
C TYR A 8 -2.81 -6.99 19.15
N ALA A 9 -1.88 -7.94 19.05
CA ALA A 9 -1.10 -8.37 20.21
C ALA A 9 -0.18 -7.21 20.68
N PRO A 10 -0.23 -6.84 21.99
CA PRO A 10 0.60 -5.75 22.50
C PRO A 10 2.09 -6.15 22.48
N ARG A 11 2.95 -5.19 22.21
CA ARG A 11 4.41 -5.36 22.29
C ARG A 11 5.02 -4.96 23.63
N ASN A 12 4.20 -4.55 24.59
CA ASN A 12 4.63 -4.05 25.90
C ASN A 12 5.67 -2.95 25.80
N LEU A 13 5.50 -2.05 24.84
CA LEU A 13 6.37 -0.93 24.56
C LEU A 13 5.52 0.33 24.37
N LYS A 14 5.79 1.38 25.16
CA LYS A 14 5.06 2.64 25.11
C LYS A 14 5.90 3.69 24.39
N ILE A 15 5.61 3.90 23.10
CA ILE A 15 6.29 4.91 22.27
C ILE A 15 5.69 6.29 22.56
N VAL A 16 6.55 7.28 22.79
CA VAL A 16 6.15 8.65 23.14
C VAL A 16 6.67 9.72 22.17
N ARG A 17 7.66 9.37 21.33
CA ARG A 17 8.26 10.29 20.36
C ARG A 17 8.75 9.56 19.12
N GLY A 18 8.68 10.23 17.96
CA GLY A 18 9.30 9.78 16.70
C GLY A 18 9.99 10.92 15.98
N GLU A 19 11.14 10.64 15.31
CA GLU A 19 11.88 11.60 14.50
C GLU A 19 12.76 10.85 13.47
N GLY A 20 12.60 11.19 12.20
CA GLY A 20 13.29 10.46 11.12
C GLY A 20 13.00 8.98 11.18
N GLN A 21 14.02 8.16 11.18
CA GLN A 21 13.90 6.68 11.27
C GLN A 21 13.83 6.14 12.71
N TYR A 22 13.76 6.99 13.72
CA TYR A 22 13.81 6.59 15.11
C TYR A 22 12.53 6.88 15.87
N VAL A 23 12.24 6.03 16.88
CA VAL A 23 11.22 6.27 17.89
C VAL A 23 11.82 6.09 19.29
N TRP A 24 11.18 6.69 20.31
CA TRP A 24 11.61 6.60 21.71
C TRP A 24 10.46 6.14 22.58
N ASP A 25 10.77 5.28 23.54
CA ASP A 25 9.84 4.88 24.59
C ASP A 25 9.78 5.87 25.76
N ASP A 26 8.91 5.60 26.72
CA ASP A 26 8.72 6.43 27.93
C ASP A 26 9.89 6.35 28.93
N ALA A 27 10.80 5.39 28.78
CA ALA A 27 12.08 5.32 29.49
C ALA A 27 13.22 6.08 28.78
N GLY A 28 12.92 6.71 27.62
CA GLY A 28 13.91 7.45 26.84
C GLY A 28 14.80 6.60 25.94
N ARG A 29 14.55 5.30 25.84
CA ARG A 29 15.30 4.40 24.96
C ARG A 29 14.93 4.62 23.51
N ARG A 30 15.93 4.72 22.64
CA ARG A 30 15.79 4.89 21.19
C ARG A 30 15.74 3.56 20.47
N TYR A 31 14.86 3.48 19.48
CA TYR A 31 14.72 2.33 18.58
C TYR A 31 14.81 2.77 17.12
N LEU A 32 15.50 1.98 16.28
CA LEU A 32 15.39 2.07 14.83
C LEU A 32 14.04 1.46 14.42
N ASP A 33 13.18 2.26 13.82
CA ASP A 33 11.83 1.84 13.46
C ASP A 33 11.77 1.27 12.03
N CYS A 34 12.05 -0.04 11.91
CA CYS A 34 11.80 -0.79 10.67
C CYS A 34 10.34 -1.27 10.55
N HIS A 35 9.52 -1.11 11.61
CA HIS A 35 8.09 -1.37 11.57
C HIS A 35 7.34 -0.30 10.77
N THR A 36 7.73 0.95 10.92
CA THR A 36 7.23 2.14 10.21
C THR A 36 5.69 2.27 10.18
N GLY A 37 4.99 1.77 11.22
CA GLY A 37 3.52 1.76 11.23
C GLY A 37 2.94 0.99 10.04
N HIS A 38 3.42 -0.23 9.77
CA HIS A 38 3.06 -1.04 8.60
C HIS A 38 3.34 -0.36 7.25
N GLY A 39 4.40 0.44 7.18
CA GLY A 39 4.84 1.10 5.96
C GLY A 39 4.38 2.56 5.81
N VAL A 40 3.70 3.13 6.80
CA VAL A 40 3.20 4.52 6.75
C VAL A 40 4.32 5.54 6.88
N ALA A 41 5.25 5.37 7.83
CA ALA A 41 6.33 6.32 8.09
C ALA A 41 7.52 6.19 7.13
N PHE A 42 7.27 6.04 5.83
CA PHE A 42 8.31 5.92 4.81
C PHE A 42 9.16 7.18 4.66
N LEU A 43 8.56 8.35 4.77
CA LEU A 43 9.26 9.63 4.73
C LEU A 43 9.95 9.99 6.06
N GLY A 44 9.95 9.07 7.02
CA GLY A 44 10.41 9.31 8.39
C GLY A 44 9.32 9.91 9.28
N HIS A 45 9.47 9.70 10.59
CA HIS A 45 8.60 10.30 11.59
C HIS A 45 8.79 11.81 11.61
N ARG A 46 7.68 12.57 11.64
CA ARG A 46 7.71 14.03 11.70
C ARG A 46 8.53 14.67 10.57
N ASN A 47 8.41 14.15 9.35
CA ASN A 47 9.06 14.80 8.20
C ASN A 47 8.77 16.31 8.21
N PRO A 48 9.81 17.19 8.20
CA PRO A 48 9.64 18.62 8.40
C PRO A 48 8.74 19.28 7.37
N ILE A 49 8.83 18.89 6.10
CA ILE A 49 8.02 19.45 4.99
C ILE A 49 6.54 19.10 5.23
N VAL A 50 6.24 17.86 5.58
CA VAL A 50 4.86 17.42 5.86
C VAL A 50 4.28 18.14 7.08
N VAL A 51 5.08 18.25 8.16
CA VAL A 51 4.66 18.94 9.40
C VAL A 51 4.39 20.41 9.14
N GLU A 52 5.22 21.09 8.34
CA GLU A 52 5.05 22.49 7.98
C GLU A 52 3.76 22.72 7.19
N GLU A 53 3.50 21.92 6.15
CA GLU A 53 2.27 22.05 5.34
C GLU A 53 1.01 21.84 6.19
N ILE A 54 1.01 20.85 7.08
CA ILE A 54 -0.12 20.61 7.98
C ILE A 54 -0.31 21.77 8.96
N ARG A 55 0.77 22.31 9.56
CA ARG A 55 0.70 23.47 10.46
C ARG A 55 0.13 24.70 9.76
N ASN A 56 0.62 25.01 8.57
CA ASN A 56 0.14 26.14 7.77
C ASN A 56 -1.34 25.99 7.42
N GLN A 57 -1.82 24.76 7.22
CA GLN A 57 -3.22 24.49 6.93
C GLN A 57 -4.13 24.59 8.18
N LEU A 58 -3.61 24.23 9.36
CA LEU A 58 -4.34 24.37 10.63
C LEU A 58 -4.70 25.82 10.94
N GLU A 59 -3.86 26.78 10.52
CA GLU A 59 -4.12 28.22 10.68
C GLU A 59 -5.20 28.77 9.73
N LYS A 60 -5.67 27.96 8.75
CA LYS A 60 -6.65 28.37 7.74
C LYS A 60 -8.00 27.72 7.97
N ILE A 61 -8.11 26.45 7.55
CA ILE A 61 -9.36 25.69 7.63
C ILE A 61 -9.08 24.20 7.71
N MET A 62 -9.77 23.48 8.60
CA MET A 62 -9.65 22.04 8.80
C MET A 62 -10.73 21.24 8.07
N VAL A 63 -11.92 21.83 7.88
CA VAL A 63 -13.09 21.15 7.31
C VAL A 63 -13.58 21.92 6.11
N LEU A 64 -13.64 21.26 4.98
CA LEU A 64 -14.23 21.81 3.75
C LEU A 64 -14.97 20.68 3.03
N SER A 65 -16.21 20.94 2.62
CA SER A 65 -16.94 19.99 1.80
C SER A 65 -16.29 19.85 0.41
N PRO A 66 -16.23 18.64 -0.16
CA PRO A 66 -15.69 18.40 -1.51
C PRO A 66 -16.36 19.21 -2.64
N VAL A 67 -17.53 19.79 -2.37
CA VAL A 67 -18.27 20.63 -3.34
C VAL A 67 -17.66 22.03 -3.51
N PHE A 68 -16.75 22.43 -2.62
CA PHE A 68 -16.03 23.70 -2.70
C PHE A 68 -14.63 23.52 -3.26
N ASP A 69 -14.18 24.48 -4.03
CA ASP A 69 -12.81 24.54 -4.53
C ASP A 69 -11.89 25.26 -3.54
N SER A 70 -10.57 25.04 -3.69
CA SER A 70 -9.54 25.72 -2.92
C SER A 70 -8.23 25.73 -3.67
N ASP A 71 -7.40 26.76 -3.47
CA ASP A 71 -6.06 26.85 -4.03
C ASP A 71 -5.19 25.64 -3.67
N LEU A 72 -5.36 25.10 -2.45
CA LEU A 72 -4.65 23.92 -2.00
C LEU A 72 -4.99 22.69 -2.83
N LYS A 73 -6.26 22.54 -3.24
CA LYS A 73 -6.68 21.44 -4.13
C LYS A 73 -6.01 21.54 -5.50
N ASP A 74 -5.93 22.74 -6.06
CA ASP A 74 -5.27 22.98 -7.35
C ASP A 74 -3.75 22.73 -7.27
N GLU A 75 -3.13 23.13 -6.15
CA GLU A 75 -1.70 22.84 -5.91
C GLU A 75 -1.44 21.32 -5.82
N VAL A 76 -2.29 20.58 -5.13
CA VAL A 76 -2.20 19.12 -5.02
C VAL A 76 -2.40 18.45 -6.37
N ILE A 77 -3.34 18.90 -7.20
CA ILE A 77 -3.53 18.39 -8.56
C ILE A 77 -2.24 18.55 -9.38
N ARG A 78 -1.66 19.75 -9.41
CA ARG A 78 -0.38 20.00 -10.10
C ARG A 78 0.79 19.16 -9.60
N LEU A 79 0.79 18.80 -8.33
CA LEU A 79 1.81 17.91 -7.77
C LEU A 79 1.55 16.44 -8.11
N LEU A 80 0.30 16.00 -8.09
CA LEU A 80 -0.10 14.66 -8.53
C LEU A 80 0.26 14.39 -9.99
N GLU A 81 0.09 15.38 -10.87
CA GLU A 81 0.50 15.28 -12.29
C GLU A 81 1.99 14.98 -12.49
N LYS A 82 2.85 15.34 -11.50
CA LYS A 82 4.29 15.06 -11.55
C LYS A 82 4.64 13.62 -11.18
N ILE A 83 3.78 12.94 -10.45
CA ILE A 83 4.05 11.62 -9.90
C ILE A 83 3.12 10.53 -10.42
N LEU A 84 1.96 10.88 -10.97
CA LEU A 84 1.02 9.90 -11.52
C LEU A 84 1.36 9.58 -12.99
N PRO A 85 1.13 8.34 -13.44
CA PRO A 85 1.26 7.96 -14.84
C PRO A 85 0.27 8.72 -15.72
N ARG A 86 0.71 9.17 -16.90
CA ARG A 86 -0.08 10.04 -17.79
C ARG A 86 -1.38 9.40 -18.32
N HIS A 87 -1.44 8.08 -18.41
CA HIS A 87 -2.65 7.37 -18.86
C HIS A 87 -3.75 7.32 -17.78
N LEU A 88 -3.42 7.63 -16.51
CA LEU A 88 -4.37 7.73 -15.42
C LEU A 88 -4.78 9.20 -15.22
N THR A 89 -5.98 9.54 -15.66
CA THR A 89 -6.43 10.94 -15.83
C THR A 89 -7.42 11.42 -14.78
N HIS A 90 -8.07 10.50 -14.05
CA HIS A 90 -9.05 10.83 -13.03
C HIS A 90 -8.65 10.24 -11.68
N PHE A 91 -8.93 10.96 -10.61
CA PHE A 91 -8.64 10.47 -9.26
C PHE A 91 -9.74 10.86 -8.26
N TYR A 92 -9.78 10.10 -7.16
CA TYR A 92 -10.58 10.43 -6.01
C TYR A 92 -9.79 10.19 -4.72
N LEU A 93 -9.85 11.16 -3.79
CA LEU A 93 -9.14 11.10 -2.51
C LEU A 93 -10.02 10.49 -1.43
N LEU A 94 -9.41 9.66 -0.59
CA LEU A 94 -10.04 8.91 0.49
C LEU A 94 -9.11 8.92 1.71
N ASN A 95 -9.45 8.20 2.79
CA ASN A 95 -8.69 8.29 4.04
C ASN A 95 -7.82 7.05 4.30
N SER A 96 -8.23 5.90 3.82
CA SER A 96 -7.53 4.62 4.04
C SER A 96 -7.38 3.81 2.75
N GLY A 97 -6.36 2.94 2.71
CA GLY A 97 -6.19 2.02 1.58
C GLY A 97 -7.40 1.11 1.37
N SER A 98 -8.09 0.69 2.44
CA SER A 98 -9.33 -0.08 2.31
C SER A 98 -10.43 0.68 1.57
N GLU A 99 -10.62 1.99 1.84
CA GLU A 99 -11.59 2.82 1.12
C GLU A 99 -11.20 2.98 -0.35
N ALA A 100 -9.91 3.13 -0.66
CA ALA A 100 -9.43 3.22 -2.04
C ALA A 100 -9.66 1.90 -2.81
N VAL A 101 -9.44 0.76 -2.16
CA VAL A 101 -9.78 -0.56 -2.72
C VAL A 101 -11.30 -0.70 -2.91
N GLU A 102 -12.13 -0.34 -1.92
CA GLU A 102 -13.60 -0.37 -2.06
C GLU A 102 -14.06 0.42 -3.28
N LEU A 103 -13.53 1.64 -3.46
CA LEU A 103 -13.87 2.44 -4.64
C LEU A 103 -13.44 1.75 -5.93
N SER A 104 -12.23 1.20 -6.01
CA SER A 104 -11.74 0.50 -7.20
C SER A 104 -12.63 -0.68 -7.61
N LEU A 105 -13.09 -1.47 -6.63
CA LEU A 105 -14.01 -2.60 -6.85
C LEU A 105 -15.40 -2.12 -7.32
N LYS A 106 -15.93 -1.04 -6.70
CA LYS A 106 -17.19 -0.43 -7.12
C LYS A 106 -17.11 0.08 -8.55
N LEU A 107 -16.01 0.71 -8.94
CA LEU A 107 -15.78 1.20 -10.30
C LEU A 107 -15.69 0.04 -11.29
N ALA A 108 -14.91 -0.98 -11.01
CA ALA A 108 -14.82 -2.17 -11.85
C ALA A 108 -16.20 -2.85 -12.06
N ARG A 109 -16.95 -3.00 -10.96
CA ARG A 109 -18.34 -3.50 -11.00
C ARG A 109 -19.24 -2.63 -11.88
N ARG A 110 -19.16 -1.31 -11.71
CA ARG A 110 -20.01 -0.36 -12.44
C ARG A 110 -19.72 -0.38 -13.93
N ILE A 111 -18.44 -0.34 -14.31
CA ILE A 111 -18.01 -0.27 -15.71
C ILE A 111 -18.30 -1.56 -16.47
N THR A 112 -18.06 -2.72 -15.84
CA THR A 112 -18.22 -4.03 -16.49
C THR A 112 -19.61 -4.64 -16.33
N GLY A 113 -20.39 -4.22 -15.34
CA GLY A 113 -21.65 -4.86 -14.95
C GLY A 113 -21.48 -6.20 -14.23
N ARG A 114 -20.25 -6.70 -14.03
CA ARG A 114 -19.92 -8.05 -13.56
C ARG A 114 -19.63 -8.07 -12.05
N ARG A 115 -19.65 -9.25 -11.40
CA ARG A 115 -19.50 -9.39 -9.94
C ARG A 115 -18.33 -10.28 -9.53
N ARG A 116 -17.72 -11.02 -10.47
CA ARG A 116 -16.60 -11.91 -10.21
C ARG A 116 -15.30 -11.14 -10.28
N PHE A 117 -14.46 -11.31 -9.26
CA PHE A 117 -13.12 -10.75 -9.16
C PHE A 117 -12.09 -11.85 -9.00
N ILE A 118 -10.88 -11.57 -9.46
CA ILE A 118 -9.69 -12.38 -9.22
C ILE A 118 -8.79 -11.63 -8.24
N SER A 119 -8.31 -12.33 -7.23
CA SER A 119 -7.27 -11.90 -6.30
C SER A 119 -6.23 -13.02 -6.16
N PHE A 120 -5.24 -12.87 -5.30
CA PHE A 120 -4.14 -13.82 -5.23
C PHE A 120 -3.91 -14.35 -3.83
N ILE A 121 -3.45 -15.61 -3.74
CA ILE A 121 -3.03 -16.25 -2.50
C ILE A 121 -1.98 -15.36 -1.82
N ASN A 122 -2.13 -15.17 -0.51
CA ASN A 122 -1.36 -14.24 0.32
C ASN A 122 -1.59 -12.74 0.05
N GLY A 123 -2.51 -12.35 -0.84
CA GLY A 123 -2.87 -10.95 -1.07
C GLY A 123 -3.55 -10.31 0.14
N PHE A 124 -3.28 -9.01 0.35
CA PHE A 124 -3.92 -8.21 1.39
C PHE A 124 -4.36 -6.86 0.82
N HIS A 125 -5.68 -6.61 0.81
CA HIS A 125 -6.26 -5.43 0.20
C HIS A 125 -7.09 -4.56 1.17
N GLY A 126 -7.23 -4.99 2.43
CA GLY A 126 -7.93 -4.22 3.46
C GLY A 126 -8.86 -5.05 4.34
N ARG A 127 -9.66 -4.34 5.17
CA ARG A 127 -10.51 -4.95 6.21
C ARG A 127 -11.97 -4.51 6.14
N THR A 128 -12.37 -3.63 5.24
CA THR A 128 -13.79 -3.37 4.93
C THR A 128 -14.36 -4.53 4.13
N MET A 129 -15.66 -4.71 4.08
CA MET A 129 -16.28 -5.95 3.57
C MET A 129 -15.86 -6.27 2.13
N GLY A 130 -15.83 -5.31 1.21
CA GLY A 130 -15.39 -5.54 -0.16
C GLY A 130 -13.88 -5.76 -0.26
N ALA A 131 -13.07 -4.97 0.43
CA ALA A 131 -11.61 -5.14 0.47
C ALA A 131 -11.20 -6.43 1.20
N LEU A 132 -11.94 -6.83 2.25
CA LEU A 132 -11.73 -8.09 2.95
C LEU A 132 -12.05 -9.30 2.07
N ALA A 133 -13.06 -9.20 1.20
CA ALA A 133 -13.35 -10.21 0.21
C ALA A 133 -12.15 -10.51 -0.69
N MET A 134 -11.34 -9.48 -1.05
CA MET A 134 -10.12 -9.61 -1.85
C MET A 134 -8.90 -10.07 -1.03
N THR A 135 -8.94 -9.98 0.29
CA THR A 135 -7.84 -10.40 1.18
C THR A 135 -7.88 -11.90 1.39
N TRP A 136 -6.77 -12.59 1.05
CA TRP A 136 -6.73 -14.05 1.02
C TRP A 136 -6.83 -14.72 2.39
N ASN A 137 -6.19 -14.19 3.43
CA ASN A 137 -6.00 -14.90 4.71
C ASN A 137 -7.33 -15.37 5.32
N PRO A 138 -7.56 -16.70 5.43
CA PRO A 138 -8.83 -17.24 5.94
C PRO A 138 -9.15 -16.80 7.37
N SER A 139 -8.13 -16.56 8.21
CA SER A 139 -8.34 -16.13 9.60
C SER A 139 -8.93 -14.72 9.69
N TYR A 140 -8.77 -13.90 8.66
CA TYR A 140 -9.34 -12.56 8.59
C TYR A 140 -10.77 -12.55 8.06
N ARG A 141 -11.12 -13.58 7.28
CA ARG A 141 -12.42 -13.73 6.58
C ARG A 141 -13.43 -14.55 7.39
N ARG A 142 -12.96 -15.30 8.38
CA ARG A 142 -13.82 -16.14 9.23
C ARG A 142 -14.99 -15.32 9.80
N ASP A 143 -16.18 -15.87 9.72
CA ASP A 143 -17.43 -15.33 10.27
C ASP A 143 -17.96 -14.05 9.57
N TYR A 144 -17.41 -13.66 8.41
CA TYR A 144 -17.86 -12.48 7.65
C TYR A 144 -18.58 -12.80 6.33
N ASP A 145 -18.71 -14.09 5.96
CA ASP A 145 -19.52 -14.48 4.79
C ASP A 145 -21.03 -14.26 5.04
N PRO A 146 -21.82 -13.93 3.99
CA PRO A 146 -21.41 -13.81 2.60
C PRO A 146 -20.77 -12.46 2.27
N PHE A 147 -19.74 -12.49 1.41
CA PHE A 147 -19.11 -11.26 0.88
C PHE A 147 -19.91 -10.66 -0.29
N PRO A 148 -19.75 -9.34 -0.57
CA PRO A 148 -20.46 -8.67 -1.66
C PRO A 148 -20.02 -9.08 -3.06
N TRP A 149 -18.86 -9.75 -3.18
CA TRP A 149 -18.20 -10.14 -4.43
C TRP A 149 -17.97 -11.64 -4.50
N GLU A 150 -18.04 -12.20 -5.73
CA GLU A 150 -17.53 -13.53 -6.04
C GLU A 150 -16.02 -13.43 -6.27
N VAL A 151 -15.22 -14.07 -5.45
CA VAL A 151 -13.75 -13.95 -5.50
C VAL A 151 -13.11 -15.30 -5.68
N GLU A 152 -12.29 -15.43 -6.71
CA GLU A 152 -11.38 -16.55 -6.89
C GLU A 152 -9.95 -16.14 -6.58
N PHE A 153 -9.24 -16.97 -5.79
CA PHE A 153 -7.85 -16.74 -5.41
C PHE A 153 -6.93 -17.64 -6.22
N LEU A 154 -6.07 -17.03 -7.03
CA LEU A 154 -5.08 -17.74 -7.83
C LEU A 154 -3.71 -17.77 -7.14
N PRO A 155 -2.85 -18.76 -7.47
CA PRO A 155 -1.45 -18.71 -7.08
C PRO A 155 -0.77 -17.44 -7.61
N TYR A 156 0.01 -16.80 -6.75
CA TYR A 156 0.76 -15.62 -7.13
C TYR A 156 1.96 -15.99 -8.01
N ASN A 157 2.25 -15.23 -9.06
CA ASN A 157 3.24 -15.51 -10.09
C ASN A 157 2.96 -16.74 -10.96
N ASP A 158 1.69 -17.19 -11.04
CA ASP A 158 1.25 -18.23 -11.99
C ASP A 158 0.48 -17.58 -13.15
N ALA A 159 1.19 -17.24 -14.23
CA ALA A 159 0.59 -16.67 -15.45
C ALA A 159 -0.42 -17.62 -16.09
N GLY A 160 -0.14 -18.93 -16.08
CA GLY A 160 -1.04 -19.93 -16.64
C GLY A 160 -2.36 -20.04 -15.86
N ALA A 161 -2.34 -19.84 -14.53
CA ALA A 161 -3.58 -19.77 -13.76
C ALA A 161 -4.41 -18.54 -14.16
N VAL A 162 -3.77 -17.39 -14.38
CA VAL A 162 -4.42 -16.16 -14.85
C VAL A 162 -5.06 -16.39 -16.21
N GLU A 163 -4.35 -17.00 -17.16
CA GLU A 163 -4.83 -17.29 -18.52
C GLU A 163 -6.10 -18.15 -18.52
N ARG A 164 -6.19 -19.11 -17.61
CA ARG A 164 -7.36 -20.01 -17.49
C ARG A 164 -8.54 -19.40 -16.75
N ALA A 165 -8.28 -18.55 -15.76
CA ALA A 165 -9.31 -18.08 -14.84
C ALA A 165 -9.97 -16.76 -15.25
N VAL A 166 -9.23 -15.85 -15.91
CA VAL A 166 -9.77 -14.55 -16.31
C VAL A 166 -10.55 -14.69 -17.61
N ASP A 167 -11.86 -14.45 -17.54
CA ASP A 167 -12.81 -14.60 -18.63
C ASP A 167 -13.81 -13.43 -18.67
N GLU A 168 -14.79 -13.50 -19.58
CA GLU A 168 -15.83 -12.48 -19.79
C GLU A 168 -16.77 -12.27 -18.59
N ARG A 169 -16.73 -13.12 -17.56
CA ARG A 169 -17.46 -12.94 -16.30
C ARG A 169 -16.69 -12.13 -15.29
N THR A 170 -15.39 -11.92 -15.52
CA THR A 170 -14.49 -11.21 -14.59
C THR A 170 -14.72 -9.70 -14.67
N ALA A 171 -15.02 -9.07 -13.53
CA ALA A 171 -15.12 -7.61 -13.39
C ALA A 171 -13.75 -6.95 -13.31
N GLY A 172 -12.84 -7.55 -12.57
CA GLY A 172 -11.48 -7.05 -12.39
C GLY A 172 -10.56 -8.05 -11.72
N VAL A 173 -9.27 -7.82 -11.91
CA VAL A 173 -8.16 -8.53 -11.26
C VAL A 173 -7.42 -7.53 -10.39
N ILE A 174 -7.34 -7.80 -9.08
CA ILE A 174 -6.59 -6.96 -8.14
C ILE A 174 -5.30 -7.64 -7.73
N VAL A 175 -4.18 -6.90 -7.79
CA VAL A 175 -2.85 -7.44 -7.49
C VAL A 175 -1.95 -6.40 -6.83
N GLU A 176 -1.19 -6.83 -5.79
CA GLU A 176 -0.07 -6.06 -5.24
C GLU A 176 1.19 -6.36 -6.07
N PRO A 177 1.97 -5.36 -6.52
CA PRO A 177 3.27 -5.61 -7.17
C PRO A 177 4.30 -6.26 -6.23
N VAL A 178 4.17 -6.02 -4.91
CA VAL A 178 4.87 -6.75 -3.86
C VAL A 178 3.88 -7.03 -2.74
N GLN A 179 3.63 -8.29 -2.44
CA GLN A 179 2.70 -8.70 -1.38
C GLN A 179 3.24 -8.35 0.00
N GLY A 180 2.79 -7.22 0.57
CA GLY A 180 3.32 -6.69 1.81
C GLY A 180 3.12 -7.58 3.02
N GLU A 181 1.89 -7.96 3.28
CA GLU A 181 1.52 -8.81 4.41
C GLU A 181 1.72 -10.30 4.11
N GLY A 182 1.76 -10.67 2.83
CA GLY A 182 1.84 -12.04 2.34
C GLY A 182 3.23 -12.66 2.30
N GLY A 183 4.29 -11.95 2.73
CA GLY A 183 5.65 -12.51 2.77
C GLY A 183 6.60 -11.90 1.76
N LEU A 184 6.37 -10.69 1.32
CA LEU A 184 7.23 -9.87 0.44
C LEU A 184 7.53 -10.51 -0.93
N SER A 185 6.60 -11.31 -1.45
CA SER A 185 6.72 -11.84 -2.82
C SER A 185 6.54 -10.72 -3.83
N ALA A 186 7.50 -10.54 -4.73
CA ALA A 186 7.42 -9.60 -5.83
C ALA A 186 6.78 -10.25 -7.07
N ALA A 187 5.93 -9.51 -7.78
CA ALA A 187 5.37 -9.93 -9.05
C ALA A 187 6.46 -9.98 -10.13
N THR A 188 6.47 -11.01 -10.93
CA THR A 188 7.31 -11.04 -12.12
C THR A 188 6.71 -10.19 -13.24
N PRO A 189 7.52 -9.62 -14.16
CA PRO A 189 7.01 -8.88 -15.31
C PRO A 189 6.05 -9.71 -16.16
N GLU A 190 6.36 -10.98 -16.38
CA GLU A 190 5.55 -11.93 -17.17
C GLU A 190 4.18 -12.15 -16.53
N PHE A 191 4.12 -12.24 -15.22
CA PHE A 191 2.87 -12.41 -14.48
C PHE A 191 1.96 -11.17 -14.60
N LEU A 192 2.51 -9.96 -14.40
CA LEU A 192 1.74 -8.73 -14.55
C LEU A 192 1.31 -8.51 -16.00
N LYS A 193 2.17 -8.90 -16.96
CA LYS A 193 1.81 -8.86 -18.36
C LYS A 193 0.66 -9.82 -18.69
N ALA A 194 0.69 -11.05 -18.18
CA ALA A 194 -0.40 -12.01 -18.37
C ALA A 194 -1.72 -11.47 -17.79
N ILE A 195 -1.70 -10.81 -16.63
CA ILE A 195 -2.90 -10.16 -16.08
C ILE A 195 -3.40 -9.07 -17.03
N ARG A 196 -2.51 -8.21 -17.55
CA ARG A 196 -2.90 -7.13 -18.46
C ARG A 196 -3.53 -7.69 -19.73
N ASP A 197 -2.82 -8.61 -20.41
CA ASP A 197 -3.26 -9.22 -21.68
C ASP A 197 -4.63 -9.91 -21.50
N ARG A 198 -4.85 -10.61 -20.39
CA ARG A 198 -6.12 -11.28 -20.12
C ARG A 198 -7.25 -10.33 -19.73
N CYS A 199 -6.95 -9.27 -18.98
CA CYS A 199 -7.93 -8.23 -18.71
C CYS A 199 -8.39 -7.55 -20.00
N ASP A 200 -7.46 -7.24 -20.91
CA ASP A 200 -7.80 -6.65 -22.22
C ASP A 200 -8.68 -7.58 -23.04
N ALA A 201 -8.31 -8.85 -23.14
CA ALA A 201 -9.09 -9.84 -23.93
C ALA A 201 -10.48 -10.10 -23.35
N ALA A 202 -10.63 -10.08 -22.04
CA ALA A 202 -11.89 -10.35 -21.34
C ALA A 202 -12.76 -9.08 -21.12
N GLY A 203 -12.21 -7.89 -21.36
CA GLY A 203 -12.86 -6.63 -20.99
C GLY A 203 -13.03 -6.47 -19.46
N ALA A 204 -12.09 -7.04 -18.69
CA ALA A 204 -11.98 -6.88 -17.24
C ALA A 204 -11.04 -5.73 -16.90
N LEU A 205 -11.11 -5.17 -15.69
CA LEU A 205 -10.22 -4.10 -15.28
C LEU A 205 -9.03 -4.63 -14.47
N MET A 206 -7.81 -4.19 -14.81
CA MET A 206 -6.61 -4.44 -14.03
C MET A 206 -6.48 -3.39 -12.93
N ILE A 207 -6.52 -3.83 -11.66
CA ILE A 207 -6.39 -2.98 -10.47
C ILE A 207 -5.04 -3.28 -9.81
N ILE A 208 -4.15 -2.28 -9.77
CA ILE A 208 -2.86 -2.37 -9.08
C ILE A 208 -2.98 -1.74 -7.70
N ASP A 209 -2.70 -2.55 -6.67
CA ASP A 209 -2.66 -2.11 -5.28
C ASP A 209 -1.22 -1.73 -4.88
N GLU A 210 -0.94 -0.44 -4.93
CA GLU A 210 0.32 0.18 -4.53
C GLU A 210 0.24 0.84 -3.13
N VAL A 211 -0.74 0.48 -2.34
CA VAL A 211 -0.93 1.06 -0.99
C VAL A 211 0.31 0.86 -0.11
N GLN A 212 1.06 -0.23 -0.28
CA GLN A 212 2.28 -0.47 0.48
C GLN A 212 3.56 -0.37 -0.35
N SER A 213 3.55 -0.81 -1.60
CA SER A 213 4.71 -0.88 -2.49
C SER A 213 5.05 0.42 -3.20
N GLY A 214 4.07 1.31 -3.35
CA GLY A 214 4.19 2.57 -4.09
C GLY A 214 4.92 3.70 -3.38
N PHE A 215 4.90 4.85 -4.00
CA PHE A 215 5.44 6.10 -3.50
C PHE A 215 6.95 6.04 -3.21
N GLY A 216 7.70 5.31 -4.06
CA GLY A 216 9.17 5.22 -3.95
C GLY A 216 9.70 4.08 -3.09
N ARG A 217 8.86 3.39 -2.31
CA ARG A 217 9.27 2.34 -1.34
C ARG A 217 10.17 1.26 -1.94
N THR A 218 9.89 0.86 -3.16
CA THR A 218 10.63 -0.23 -3.85
C THR A 218 11.82 0.27 -4.67
N GLY A 219 12.18 1.56 -4.57
CA GLY A 219 13.26 2.18 -5.35
C GLY A 219 12.85 2.62 -6.76
N VAL A 220 11.56 2.56 -7.06
CA VAL A 220 10.90 3.20 -8.21
C VAL A 220 9.61 3.84 -7.70
N LEU A 221 9.09 4.84 -8.41
CA LEU A 221 7.94 5.61 -7.93
C LEU A 221 6.72 4.73 -7.70
N TRP A 222 6.36 3.88 -8.67
CA TRP A 222 5.33 2.85 -8.58
C TRP A 222 5.94 1.50 -8.94
N ALA A 223 5.81 0.51 -8.07
CA ALA A 223 6.50 -0.77 -8.19
C ALA A 223 6.15 -1.52 -9.50
N TYR A 224 4.88 -1.42 -9.96
CA TYR A 224 4.43 -2.05 -11.20
C TYR A 224 5.14 -1.52 -12.47
N GLN A 225 5.72 -0.31 -12.44
CA GLN A 225 6.42 0.28 -13.58
C GLN A 225 7.61 -0.57 -14.05
N ARG A 226 8.13 -1.44 -13.18
CA ARG A 226 9.19 -2.41 -13.53
C ARG A 226 8.74 -3.43 -14.58
N SER A 227 7.45 -3.67 -14.71
CA SER A 227 6.88 -4.63 -15.68
C SER A 227 6.46 -4.02 -17.01
N GLY A 228 6.42 -2.68 -17.11
CA GLY A 228 6.00 -1.99 -18.32
C GLY A 228 4.48 -2.10 -18.62
N VAL A 229 3.65 -2.60 -17.69
CA VAL A 229 2.19 -2.65 -17.87
C VAL A 229 1.53 -1.32 -17.51
N GLU A 230 0.36 -1.07 -18.07
CA GLU A 230 -0.49 0.07 -17.74
C GLU A 230 -1.80 -0.40 -17.13
N PRO A 231 -2.02 -0.21 -15.80
CA PRO A 231 -3.27 -0.59 -15.16
C PRO A 231 -4.43 0.32 -15.55
N ASP A 232 -5.65 -0.20 -15.40
CA ASP A 232 -6.87 0.62 -15.53
C ASP A 232 -7.12 1.45 -14.27
N ILE A 233 -6.76 0.89 -13.11
CA ILE A 233 -6.94 1.49 -11.80
C ILE A 233 -5.68 1.30 -10.96
N LEU A 234 -5.20 2.38 -10.34
CA LEU A 234 -4.14 2.39 -9.36
C LEU A 234 -4.71 2.83 -8.01
N VAL A 235 -4.44 2.09 -6.94
CA VAL A 235 -4.74 2.52 -5.57
C VAL A 235 -3.46 2.74 -4.78
N ALA A 236 -3.40 3.84 -4.03
CA ALA A 236 -2.26 4.17 -3.17
C ALA A 236 -2.72 4.74 -1.83
N GLY A 237 -1.83 4.69 -0.83
CA GLY A 237 -2.14 5.12 0.52
C GLY A 237 -0.90 5.10 1.41
N LYS A 238 -1.10 4.86 2.70
CA LYS A 238 0.00 4.76 3.71
C LYS A 238 0.98 5.93 3.62
N SER A 239 2.08 5.75 2.89
CA SER A 239 3.20 6.70 2.83
C SER A 239 2.89 8.03 2.13
N ILE A 240 1.86 8.10 1.26
CA ILE A 240 1.59 9.30 0.46
C ILE A 240 1.25 10.54 1.30
N GLY A 241 0.70 10.35 2.50
CA GLY A 241 0.37 11.41 3.46
C GLY A 241 1.44 11.68 4.50
N GLY A 242 2.65 11.07 4.40
CA GLY A 242 3.75 11.28 5.34
C GLY A 242 3.41 10.99 6.80
N GLY A 243 2.43 10.12 7.06
CA GLY A 243 1.93 9.76 8.39
C GLY A 243 0.48 10.18 8.65
N PHE A 244 -0.07 11.10 7.86
CA PHE A 244 -1.47 11.50 7.96
C PHE A 244 -2.38 10.56 7.13
N PRO A 245 -3.60 10.25 7.60
CA PRO A 245 -4.54 9.40 6.86
C PRO A 245 -4.98 10.03 5.53
N VAL A 246 -4.49 9.48 4.42
CA VAL A 246 -4.91 9.80 3.07
C VAL A 246 -4.63 8.63 2.14
N SER A 247 -5.53 8.41 1.20
CA SER A 247 -5.38 7.45 0.12
C SER A 247 -6.00 7.99 -1.17
N ILE A 248 -5.69 7.37 -2.28
CA ILE A 248 -6.12 7.79 -3.60
C ILE A 248 -6.47 6.56 -4.45
N THR A 249 -7.55 6.68 -5.21
CA THR A 249 -7.86 5.81 -6.35
C THR A 249 -7.70 6.63 -7.61
N VAL A 250 -6.88 6.17 -8.53
CA VAL A 250 -6.59 6.85 -9.81
C VAL A 250 -6.98 5.92 -10.94
N VAL A 251 -7.63 6.44 -11.96
CA VAL A 251 -8.20 5.64 -13.05
C VAL A 251 -7.94 6.28 -14.40
N ARG A 252 -7.98 5.46 -15.47
CA ARG A 252 -7.91 5.94 -16.84
C ARG A 252 -9.21 6.63 -17.27
N GLU A 253 -9.15 7.36 -18.40
CA GLU A 253 -10.27 8.12 -18.96
C GLU A 253 -11.53 7.26 -19.19
N GLU A 254 -11.37 6.06 -19.71
CA GLU A 254 -12.49 5.15 -20.04
C GLU A 254 -13.26 4.69 -18.79
N VAL A 255 -12.65 4.82 -17.61
CA VAL A 255 -13.30 4.55 -16.33
C VAL A 255 -13.84 5.84 -15.72
N GLY A 256 -12.99 6.87 -15.60
CA GLY A 256 -13.33 8.13 -14.94
C GLY A 256 -14.44 8.92 -15.66
N GLY A 257 -14.36 9.01 -16.98
CA GLY A 257 -15.33 9.74 -17.82
C GLY A 257 -16.74 9.13 -17.84
N LYS A 258 -16.92 7.91 -17.27
CA LYS A 258 -18.24 7.24 -17.16
C LYS A 258 -18.86 7.33 -15.77
N ILE A 259 -18.30 8.15 -14.89
CA ILE A 259 -18.78 8.25 -13.50
C ILE A 259 -19.72 9.47 -13.36
N ASP A 260 -20.95 9.19 -12.97
CA ASP A 260 -21.95 10.24 -12.73
C ASP A 260 -21.77 10.87 -11.35
N VAL A 261 -22.20 12.12 -11.22
CA VAL A 261 -22.31 12.83 -9.94
C VAL A 261 -23.18 12.01 -8.97
N GLY A 262 -22.71 11.83 -7.75
CA GLY A 262 -23.40 11.05 -6.71
C GLY A 262 -23.13 9.54 -6.73
N ALA A 263 -22.37 9.01 -7.69
CA ALA A 263 -22.04 7.58 -7.74
C ALA A 263 -21.20 7.09 -6.55
N HIS A 264 -20.41 7.98 -5.95
CA HIS A 264 -19.63 7.75 -4.75
C HIS A 264 -19.46 9.04 -3.95
N GLY A 265 -19.08 8.92 -2.67
CA GLY A 265 -18.80 10.05 -1.81
C GLY A 265 -18.01 9.64 -0.58
N SER A 266 -17.29 10.60 -0.01
CA SER A 266 -16.56 10.47 1.26
C SER A 266 -16.61 11.81 1.98
N THR A 267 -17.10 11.83 3.24
CA THR A 267 -17.19 13.06 4.04
C THR A 267 -15.82 13.68 4.30
N HIS A 268 -14.80 12.84 4.53
CA HIS A 268 -13.46 13.29 4.86
C HIS A 268 -12.44 13.08 3.76
N GLY A 269 -12.81 12.46 2.63
CA GLY A 269 -11.92 12.27 1.49
C GLY A 269 -11.49 13.61 0.91
N GLY A 270 -10.17 13.86 0.84
CA GLY A 270 -9.62 15.13 0.37
C GLY A 270 -9.89 16.33 1.30
N ASN A 271 -10.07 16.11 2.61
CA ASN A 271 -10.16 17.22 3.56
C ASN A 271 -8.89 18.08 3.55
N PRO A 272 -8.97 19.36 3.99
CA PRO A 272 -7.83 20.28 3.87
C PRO A 272 -6.53 19.79 4.53
N LEU A 273 -6.61 19.09 5.67
CA LEU A 273 -5.42 18.57 6.33
C LEU A 273 -4.82 17.37 5.57
N ALA A 274 -5.67 16.52 4.98
CA ALA A 274 -5.22 15.44 4.11
C ALA A 274 -4.57 15.96 2.83
N LEU A 275 -5.14 17.02 2.23
CA LEU A 275 -4.53 17.72 1.08
C LEU A 275 -3.18 18.33 1.44
N ALA A 276 -3.05 19.00 2.59
CA ALA A 276 -1.80 19.57 3.06
C ALA A 276 -0.74 18.48 3.32
N ALA A 277 -1.15 17.38 3.95
CA ALA A 277 -0.29 16.23 4.18
C ALA A 277 0.20 15.58 2.87
N LEU A 278 -0.71 15.40 1.89
CA LEU A 278 -0.38 14.87 0.58
C LEU A 278 0.56 15.81 -0.19
N LYS A 279 0.29 17.13 -0.17
CA LYS A 279 1.19 18.15 -0.70
C LYS A 279 2.58 18.03 -0.09
N GLY A 280 2.68 18.00 1.24
CA GLY A 280 3.95 17.84 1.94
C GLY A 280 4.64 16.52 1.63
N GLY A 281 3.88 15.42 1.53
CA GLY A 281 4.39 14.10 1.17
C GLY A 281 5.01 14.07 -0.24
N ILE A 282 4.32 14.63 -1.24
CA ILE A 282 4.84 14.70 -2.62
C ILE A 282 6.05 15.64 -2.71
N ARG A 283 6.02 16.79 -2.02
CA ARG A 283 7.17 17.70 -1.95
C ARG A 283 8.39 17.00 -1.35
N ALA A 284 8.23 16.35 -0.19
CA ALA A 284 9.31 15.61 0.45
C ALA A 284 9.86 14.49 -0.46
N LEU A 285 8.98 13.75 -1.15
CA LEU A 285 9.40 12.72 -2.10
C LEU A 285 10.32 13.27 -3.19
N LEU A 286 9.96 14.41 -3.77
CA LEU A 286 10.66 15.01 -4.91
C LEU A 286 11.90 15.82 -4.47
N GLU A 287 11.74 16.70 -3.47
CA GLU A 287 12.80 17.61 -3.00
C GLU A 287 13.96 16.85 -2.33
N ASP A 288 13.64 15.83 -1.54
CA ASP A 288 14.64 15.00 -0.86
C ASP A 288 15.16 13.84 -1.70
N ARG A 289 14.72 13.67 -2.93
CA ARG A 289 15.09 12.57 -3.85
C ARG A 289 14.92 11.20 -3.18
N VAL A 290 13.75 11.01 -2.56
CA VAL A 290 13.49 9.83 -1.72
C VAL A 290 13.50 8.53 -2.53
N VAL A 291 13.05 8.55 -3.79
CA VAL A 291 13.02 7.37 -4.67
C VAL A 291 14.43 6.85 -4.92
N GLU A 292 15.37 7.73 -5.28
CA GLU A 292 16.75 7.38 -5.54
C GLU A 292 17.46 6.89 -4.26
N LYS A 293 17.26 7.60 -3.14
CA LYS A 293 17.79 7.17 -1.84
C LYS A 293 17.26 5.81 -1.42
N ALA A 294 15.97 5.54 -1.68
CA ALA A 294 15.36 4.25 -1.39
C ALA A 294 15.92 3.12 -2.30
N ALA A 295 16.24 3.43 -3.56
CA ALA A 295 16.90 2.49 -4.45
C ALA A 295 18.29 2.12 -3.93
N GLU A 296 19.15 3.12 -3.66
CA GLU A 296 20.52 2.94 -3.17
C GLU A 296 20.56 2.18 -1.82
N ALA A 297 19.76 2.64 -0.85
CA ALA A 297 19.66 1.99 0.46
C ALA A 297 19.08 0.58 0.37
N GLY A 298 18.11 0.37 -0.55
CA GLY A 298 17.51 -0.93 -0.80
C GLY A 298 18.49 -1.93 -1.42
N GLU A 299 19.38 -1.50 -2.30
CA GLU A 299 20.47 -2.34 -2.84
C GLU A 299 21.47 -2.71 -1.77
N LEU A 300 21.90 -1.73 -0.96
CA LEU A 300 22.81 -2.00 0.15
C LEU A 300 22.20 -2.99 1.13
N MET A 301 20.95 -2.75 1.55
CA MET A 301 20.22 -3.64 2.46
C MET A 301 20.07 -5.05 1.86
N GLY A 302 19.78 -5.15 0.54
CA GLY A 302 19.72 -6.42 -0.17
C GLY A 302 21.00 -7.22 -0.04
N ARG A 303 22.13 -6.63 -0.40
CA ARG A 303 23.46 -7.29 -0.28
C ARG A 303 23.78 -7.73 1.16
N MET A 304 23.46 -6.88 2.15
CA MET A 304 23.68 -7.23 3.56
C MET A 304 22.81 -8.40 4.02
N LEU A 305 21.53 -8.42 3.62
CA LEU A 305 20.62 -9.53 3.94
C LEU A 305 20.99 -10.82 3.22
N GLU A 306 21.46 -10.75 1.97
CA GLU A 306 21.99 -11.90 1.22
C GLU A 306 23.21 -12.50 1.91
N LYS A 307 24.11 -11.64 2.43
CA LYS A 307 25.23 -12.11 3.25
C LYS A 307 24.74 -12.82 4.51
N VAL A 308 23.79 -12.25 5.24
CA VAL A 308 23.18 -12.90 6.42
C VAL A 308 22.58 -14.25 6.05
N ALA A 309 21.89 -14.35 4.92
CA ALA A 309 21.29 -15.60 4.47
C ALA A 309 22.35 -16.65 4.11
N SER A 310 23.42 -16.26 3.42
CA SER A 310 24.52 -17.15 3.05
C SER A 310 25.33 -17.65 4.24
N ASP A 311 25.50 -16.78 5.26
CA ASP A 311 26.25 -17.12 6.48
C ASP A 311 25.39 -18.00 7.44
N ASN A 312 24.06 -18.08 7.23
CA ASN A 312 23.13 -18.79 8.13
C ASN A 312 22.13 -19.69 7.38
N PRO A 313 22.56 -20.62 6.51
CA PRO A 313 21.66 -21.41 5.66
C PRO A 313 20.74 -22.34 6.45
N GLU A 314 21.10 -22.72 7.68
CA GLU A 314 20.29 -23.54 8.58
C GLU A 314 19.02 -22.81 9.06
N SER A 315 19.09 -21.48 9.14
CA SER A 315 18.01 -20.63 9.69
C SER A 315 17.28 -19.82 8.64
N VAL A 316 17.97 -19.43 7.57
CA VAL A 316 17.47 -18.53 6.54
C VAL A 316 17.36 -19.28 5.22
N ARG A 317 16.18 -19.19 4.58
CA ARG A 317 15.94 -19.74 3.23
C ARG A 317 16.39 -18.79 2.12
N GLY A 318 16.31 -17.48 2.36
CA GLY A 318 16.67 -16.46 1.39
C GLY A 318 16.16 -15.07 1.74
N VAL A 319 16.38 -14.15 0.82
CA VAL A 319 15.93 -12.76 0.89
C VAL A 319 14.73 -12.56 0.00
N ARG A 320 13.75 -11.77 0.46
CA ARG A 320 12.53 -11.43 -0.28
C ARG A 320 12.35 -9.92 -0.40
N GLY A 321 11.55 -9.51 -1.39
CA GLY A 321 11.12 -8.13 -1.57
C GLY A 321 12.03 -7.28 -2.45
N LEU A 322 11.67 -5.99 -2.59
CA LEU A 322 12.32 -5.01 -3.45
C LEU A 322 12.57 -3.69 -2.71
N GLY A 323 13.65 -2.99 -3.05
CA GLY A 323 14.01 -1.70 -2.45
C GLY A 323 14.08 -1.78 -0.93
N LEU A 324 13.38 -0.89 -0.23
CA LEU A 324 13.25 -0.89 1.24
C LEU A 324 12.06 -1.72 1.77
N MET A 325 11.43 -2.51 0.92
CA MET A 325 10.41 -3.48 1.29
C MET A 325 11.02 -4.88 1.24
N ARG A 326 11.90 -5.19 2.20
CA ARG A 326 12.73 -6.40 2.22
C ARG A 326 12.59 -7.18 3.50
N GLY A 327 12.94 -8.48 3.44
CA GLY A 327 12.96 -9.35 4.61
C GLY A 327 13.75 -10.64 4.38
N LEU A 328 14.02 -11.33 5.49
CA LEU A 328 14.61 -12.65 5.53
C LEU A 328 13.51 -13.70 5.65
N GLU A 329 13.45 -14.64 4.73
CA GLU A 329 12.59 -15.82 4.87
C GLU A 329 13.31 -16.83 5.77
N LEU A 330 12.77 -17.04 6.96
CA LEU A 330 13.29 -17.98 7.95
C LEU A 330 12.71 -19.38 7.73
N ARG A 331 13.37 -20.41 8.27
CA ARG A 331 12.84 -21.78 8.31
C ARG A 331 11.84 -22.00 9.44
N TRP A 332 11.59 -21.00 10.26
CA TRP A 332 10.76 -21.03 11.46
C TRP A 332 10.03 -19.69 11.67
N ASN A 333 9.18 -19.62 12.69
CA ASN A 333 8.41 -18.41 13.01
C ASN A 333 9.34 -17.27 13.48
N PRO A 334 9.33 -16.07 12.86
CA PRO A 334 10.23 -14.97 13.19
C PRO A 334 9.97 -14.28 14.54
N ALA A 335 8.93 -14.65 15.28
CA ALA A 335 8.57 -13.98 16.54
C ALA A 335 9.72 -13.89 17.56
N PRO A 336 10.54 -14.93 17.80
CA PRO A 336 11.71 -14.81 18.69
C PRO A 336 12.74 -13.80 18.19
N CYS A 337 13.03 -13.77 16.87
CA CYS A 337 13.93 -12.77 16.29
C CYS A 337 13.39 -11.35 16.47
N ILE A 338 12.09 -11.15 16.27
CA ILE A 338 11.45 -9.84 16.43
C ILE A 338 11.60 -9.36 17.89
N GLN A 339 11.43 -10.24 18.87
CA GLN A 339 11.61 -9.90 20.29
C GLN A 339 13.08 -9.56 20.59
N GLU A 340 14.01 -10.34 20.09
CA GLU A 340 15.44 -10.10 20.28
C GLU A 340 15.90 -8.79 19.60
N LEU A 341 15.44 -8.52 18.39
CA LEU A 341 15.69 -7.24 17.71
C LEU A 341 15.13 -6.06 18.51
N GLN A 342 13.92 -6.17 19.05
CA GLN A 342 13.35 -5.15 19.93
C GLN A 342 14.20 -4.93 21.18
N SER A 343 14.71 -6.01 21.80
CA SER A 343 15.62 -5.91 22.96
C SER A 343 16.92 -5.20 22.61
N ARG A 344 17.36 -5.25 21.35
CA ARG A 344 18.55 -4.57 20.81
C ARG A 344 18.27 -3.19 20.19
N GLY A 345 17.03 -2.70 20.29
CA GLY A 345 16.65 -1.37 19.80
C GLY A 345 16.28 -1.32 18.32
N VAL A 346 15.81 -2.42 17.73
CA VAL A 346 15.28 -2.46 16.36
C VAL A 346 13.85 -2.99 16.36
N LEU A 347 12.92 -2.26 15.78
CA LEU A 347 11.52 -2.66 15.65
C LEU A 347 11.28 -3.25 14.26
N ALA A 348 11.12 -4.55 14.18
CA ALA A 348 10.84 -5.29 12.97
C ALA A 348 9.41 -5.86 12.95
N LEU A 349 8.96 -6.36 11.81
CA LEU A 349 7.66 -6.97 11.58
C LEU A 349 7.77 -8.42 11.12
N ARG A 350 6.65 -9.14 11.20
CA ARG A 350 6.44 -10.38 10.47
C ARG A 350 5.62 -10.12 9.21
N ALA A 351 5.99 -10.77 8.11
CA ALA A 351 5.16 -10.89 6.92
C ALA A 351 4.93 -12.39 6.60
N GLY A 352 3.69 -12.75 6.28
CA GLY A 352 3.31 -14.15 6.12
C GLY A 352 3.59 -14.97 7.39
N LEU A 353 4.04 -16.22 7.22
CA LEU A 353 4.31 -17.13 8.33
C LEU A 353 5.77 -17.06 8.81
N THR A 354 6.72 -16.85 7.90
CA THR A 354 8.15 -17.08 8.13
C THR A 354 9.06 -15.91 7.78
N VAL A 355 8.53 -14.80 7.27
CA VAL A 355 9.36 -13.67 6.84
C VAL A 355 9.53 -12.66 7.97
N LEU A 356 10.78 -12.40 8.33
CA LEU A 356 11.21 -11.27 9.17
C LEU A 356 11.39 -10.06 8.26
N ARG A 357 10.52 -9.05 8.42
CA ARG A 357 10.45 -7.85 7.59
C ARG A 357 10.94 -6.63 8.36
#